data_21f098bbc5e7239f24fda1131d94ab64
#
_entry.id   21f098bbc5e7239f24fda1131d94ab64
#
_cell.length_a   1.000
_cell.length_b   1.000
_cell.length_c   1.000
_cell.angle_alpha   90.00
_cell.angle_beta   90.00
_cell.angle_gamma   90.00
#
_symmetry.space_group_name_H-M   'P 1'
#
loop_
_entity.id
_entity.type
_entity.pdbx_description
1 polymer ?
#
loop_
_entity_poly.entity_id
_entity_poly.type
_entity_poly.pdbx_seq_one_letter_code
_entity_poly.pdbx_strand_id
1 'polypeptide(L)'
;MALHFASDLHLGAPDASSSRERERVFLRWLDEVGSQGEALHLVGDLIDFWFEWKHVVPKGAVRLLGRIGELTDGGLDVHWHLGNHDMWTRGYLADELGVHVHSDPLDIEYGGRRYLVGHGDGLGPGDRKYKALKRLFRNPAARWAFARLHPNFAYALGARLSRDSRASGAEAEAQYHGPEGEWLFHHCREVLDRGEAYDGFIFGHRHLPLDLEVVSSDGQKQSRYLNCGDWLHHRTYVKVDAEGAHLNRW
;
A
#
# COMPACT_ATOMS: atom_id res chain seq x y z
N MET A 1 6.16 20.00 10.05
CA MET A 1 6.12 18.54 10.17
C MET A 1 5.02 18.03 9.27
N ALA A 2 5.11 16.80 8.76
CA ALA A 2 4.13 16.27 7.82
C ALA A 2 4.10 14.73 7.88
N LEU A 3 2.96 14.13 7.52
CA LEU A 3 2.86 12.69 7.25
C LEU A 3 3.12 12.43 5.76
N HIS A 4 3.81 11.35 5.47
CA HIS A 4 4.14 10.94 4.09
C HIS A 4 3.57 9.56 3.79
N PHE A 5 2.99 9.39 2.60
CA PHE A 5 2.32 8.15 2.18
C PHE A 5 2.81 7.73 0.80
N ALA A 6 3.32 6.51 0.68
CA ALA A 6 3.75 5.94 -0.59
C ALA A 6 3.31 4.49 -0.72
N SER A 7 3.00 4.02 -1.93
CA SER A 7 2.56 2.65 -2.19
C SER A 7 3.13 2.09 -3.50
N ASP A 8 2.88 0.83 -3.75
CA ASP A 8 3.05 0.17 -5.05
C ASP A 8 4.47 0.31 -5.61
N LEU A 9 5.45 -0.04 -4.78
CA LEU A 9 6.86 -0.05 -5.15
C LEU A 9 7.25 -1.34 -5.90
N HIS A 10 6.59 -2.48 -5.61
CA HIS A 10 6.76 -3.79 -6.23
C HIS A 10 8.22 -4.19 -6.46
N LEU A 11 9.03 -4.16 -5.41
CA LEU A 11 10.43 -4.62 -5.50
C LEU A 11 10.49 -6.11 -5.84
N GLY A 12 11.24 -6.42 -6.88
CA GLY A 12 11.31 -7.74 -7.50
C GLY A 12 10.72 -7.79 -8.91
N ALA A 13 9.86 -6.85 -9.28
CA ALA A 13 9.21 -6.74 -10.57
C ALA A 13 9.78 -5.59 -11.42
N PRO A 14 9.66 -5.64 -12.77
CA PRO A 14 9.46 -6.84 -13.57
C PRO A 14 10.72 -7.71 -13.59
N ASP A 15 11.88 -7.14 -13.32
CA ASP A 15 13.20 -7.78 -13.28
C ASP A 15 14.10 -7.17 -12.19
N ALA A 16 15.21 -7.83 -11.91
CA ALA A 16 16.12 -7.44 -10.83
C ALA A 16 16.84 -6.10 -11.10
N SER A 17 17.04 -5.70 -12.36
CA SER A 17 17.76 -4.47 -12.70
C SER A 17 16.88 -3.25 -12.46
N SER A 18 15.71 -3.22 -13.08
CA SER A 18 14.73 -2.14 -12.93
C SER A 18 14.22 -1.99 -11.50
N SER A 19 14.01 -3.13 -10.81
CA SER A 19 13.69 -3.14 -9.38
C SER A 19 14.75 -2.46 -8.53
N ARG A 20 16.04 -2.76 -8.78
CA ARG A 20 17.16 -2.17 -8.02
C ARG A 20 17.31 -0.66 -8.29
N GLU A 21 17.06 -0.23 -9.52
CA GLU A 21 17.08 1.20 -9.84
C GLU A 21 15.95 1.92 -9.10
N ARG A 22 14.74 1.37 -9.13
CA ARG A 22 13.57 1.90 -8.41
C ARG A 22 13.83 1.96 -6.90
N GLU A 23 14.38 0.89 -6.32
CA GLU A 23 14.78 0.87 -4.91
C GLU A 23 15.70 2.05 -4.57
N ARG A 24 16.73 2.31 -5.40
CA ARG A 24 17.65 3.43 -5.17
C ARG A 24 16.98 4.80 -5.25
N VAL A 25 16.02 4.95 -6.15
CA VAL A 25 15.23 6.20 -6.24
C VAL A 25 14.38 6.39 -5.00
N PHE A 26 13.69 5.34 -4.57
CA PHE A 26 12.86 5.36 -3.37
C PHE A 26 13.66 5.64 -2.09
N LEU A 27 14.85 5.07 -1.99
CA LEU A 27 15.74 5.33 -0.84
C LEU A 27 16.11 6.81 -0.71
N ARG A 28 16.37 7.53 -1.81
CA ARG A 28 16.64 8.98 -1.76
C ARG A 28 15.42 9.77 -1.28
N TRP A 29 14.22 9.36 -1.68
CA TRP A 29 13.00 9.94 -1.13
C TRP A 29 12.84 9.65 0.36
N LEU A 30 13.14 8.44 0.81
CA LEU A 30 13.16 8.10 2.24
C LEU A 30 14.18 8.93 3.05
N ASP A 31 15.31 9.30 2.45
CA ASP A 31 16.30 10.19 3.09
C ASP A 31 15.70 11.58 3.35
N GLU A 32 14.92 12.11 2.40
CA GLU A 32 14.22 13.39 2.59
C GLU A 32 13.09 13.26 3.64
N VAL A 33 12.27 12.22 3.55
CA VAL A 33 11.21 11.96 4.53
C VAL A 33 11.78 11.82 5.94
N GLY A 34 12.86 11.04 6.10
CA GLY A 34 13.51 10.84 7.39
C GLY A 34 14.04 12.13 8.02
N SER A 35 14.35 13.15 7.20
CA SER A 35 14.83 14.45 7.69
C SER A 35 13.72 15.45 8.02
N GLN A 36 12.53 15.27 7.46
CA GLN A 36 11.44 16.27 7.49
C GLN A 36 10.10 15.70 7.97
N GLY A 37 9.95 14.37 7.92
CA GLY A 37 8.71 13.67 8.26
C GLY A 37 8.47 13.56 9.75
N GLU A 38 7.21 13.51 10.12
CA GLU A 38 6.72 13.17 11.46
C GLU A 38 6.35 11.69 11.53
N ALA A 39 5.71 11.19 10.47
CA ALA A 39 5.48 9.77 10.27
C ALA A 39 5.51 9.40 8.78
N LEU A 40 5.80 8.12 8.52
CA LEU A 40 5.81 7.51 7.21
C LEU A 40 4.79 6.37 7.14
N HIS A 41 3.87 6.44 6.19
CA HIS A 41 2.93 5.38 5.88
C HIS A 41 3.31 4.70 4.55
N LEU A 42 3.76 3.47 4.63
CA LEU A 42 4.00 2.59 3.49
C LEU A 42 2.70 1.86 3.18
N VAL A 43 1.99 2.29 2.13
CA VAL A 43 0.59 1.94 1.89
C VAL A 43 0.45 0.68 1.02
N GLY A 44 1.24 -0.35 1.32
CA GLY A 44 1.17 -1.69 0.73
C GLY A 44 1.89 -1.87 -0.60
N ASP A 45 2.06 -3.13 -0.97
CA ASP A 45 2.70 -3.59 -2.21
C ASP A 45 4.11 -3.04 -2.43
N LEU A 46 4.89 -2.93 -1.33
CA LEU A 46 6.30 -2.52 -1.40
C LEU A 46 7.17 -3.60 -2.04
N ILE A 47 6.81 -4.85 -1.81
CA ILE A 47 7.53 -6.03 -2.31
C ILE A 47 6.57 -6.86 -3.16
N ASP A 48 7.00 -7.24 -4.36
CA ASP A 48 6.16 -7.90 -5.35
C ASP A 48 5.63 -9.27 -4.92
N PHE A 49 6.35 -9.95 -4.04
CA PHE A 49 5.90 -11.15 -3.34
C PHE A 49 6.62 -11.28 -2.00
N TRP A 50 5.85 -11.28 -0.91
CA TRP A 50 6.35 -11.47 0.45
C TRP A 50 5.64 -12.62 1.14
N PHE A 51 6.43 -13.48 1.81
CA PHE A 51 5.94 -14.54 2.68
C PHE A 51 6.96 -14.81 3.77
N GLU A 52 6.54 -14.82 5.03
CA GLU A 52 7.41 -15.13 6.16
C GLU A 52 7.27 -16.61 6.56
N TRP A 53 8.32 -17.38 6.35
CA TRP A 53 8.49 -18.68 6.99
C TRP A 53 8.99 -18.49 8.43
N LYS A 54 9.02 -19.56 9.20
CA LYS A 54 9.45 -19.47 10.61
C LYS A 54 10.85 -18.87 10.80
N HIS A 55 11.77 -19.15 9.91
CA HIS A 55 13.19 -18.78 10.04
C HIS A 55 13.79 -18.18 8.75
N VAL A 56 12.99 -17.92 7.73
CA VAL A 56 13.46 -17.37 6.46
C VAL A 56 12.43 -16.41 5.88
N VAL A 57 12.93 -15.37 5.23
CA VAL A 57 12.17 -14.42 4.43
C VAL A 57 12.71 -14.39 3.01
N PRO A 58 11.95 -13.89 2.02
CA PRO A 58 12.43 -13.72 0.66
C PRO A 58 13.68 -12.83 0.63
N LYS A 59 14.65 -13.22 -0.19
CA LYS A 59 15.81 -12.37 -0.45
C LYS A 59 15.43 -11.23 -1.39
N GLY A 60 16.10 -10.11 -1.26
CA GLY A 60 15.82 -8.87 -2.00
C GLY A 60 15.34 -7.78 -1.05
N ALA A 61 15.08 -6.59 -1.57
CA ALA A 61 14.65 -5.42 -0.79
C ALA A 61 15.52 -5.08 0.44
N VAL A 62 16.74 -5.62 0.50
CA VAL A 62 17.63 -5.53 1.68
C VAL A 62 17.94 -4.08 2.03
N ARG A 63 18.09 -3.23 1.03
CA ARG A 63 18.38 -1.81 1.26
C ARG A 63 17.17 -1.07 1.77
N LEU A 64 15.98 -1.37 1.21
CA LEU A 64 14.73 -0.82 1.68
C LEU A 64 14.48 -1.20 3.14
N LEU A 65 14.56 -2.50 3.46
CA LEU A 65 14.33 -2.99 4.81
C LEU A 65 15.36 -2.41 5.80
N GLY A 66 16.65 -2.38 5.42
CA GLY A 66 17.68 -1.77 6.25
C GLY A 66 17.45 -0.27 6.47
N ARG A 67 17.05 0.48 5.44
CA ARG A 67 16.75 1.90 5.59
C ARG A 67 15.53 2.17 6.46
N ILE A 68 14.50 1.33 6.36
CA ILE A 68 13.32 1.44 7.25
C ILE A 68 13.74 1.19 8.70
N GLY A 69 14.55 0.15 8.99
CA GLY A 69 15.06 -0.09 10.33
C GLY A 69 15.90 1.09 10.86
N GLU A 70 16.77 1.68 10.05
CA GLU A 70 17.51 2.90 10.44
C GLU A 70 16.59 4.08 10.76
N LEU A 71 15.49 4.24 10.01
CA LEU A 71 14.53 5.32 10.25
C LEU A 71 13.75 5.13 11.56
N THR A 72 13.31 3.90 11.85
CA THR A 72 12.62 3.56 13.11
C THR A 72 13.57 3.65 14.30
N ASP A 73 14.81 3.18 14.17
CA ASP A 73 15.86 3.36 15.19
C ASP A 73 16.17 4.85 15.44
N GLY A 74 16.04 5.68 14.41
CA GLY A 74 16.14 7.14 14.47
C GLY A 74 14.93 7.83 15.08
N GLY A 75 13.88 7.10 15.42
CA GLY A 75 12.65 7.59 16.08
C GLY A 75 11.55 8.06 15.12
N LEU A 76 11.67 7.80 13.80
CA LEU A 76 10.57 8.05 12.88
C LEU A 76 9.46 7.02 13.10
N ASP A 77 8.22 7.49 13.21
CA ASP A 77 7.06 6.63 13.30
C ASP A 77 6.73 6.06 11.91
N VAL A 78 6.89 4.73 11.73
CA VAL A 78 6.70 4.07 10.43
C VAL A 78 5.56 3.06 10.50
N HIS A 79 4.57 3.25 9.63
CA HIS A 79 3.41 2.40 9.47
C HIS A 79 3.49 1.62 8.15
N TRP A 80 3.35 0.30 8.22
CA TRP A 80 3.27 -0.56 7.05
C TRP A 80 1.86 -1.14 6.90
N HIS A 81 1.13 -0.63 5.92
CA HIS A 81 -0.17 -1.19 5.54
C HIS A 81 0.06 -2.36 4.59
N LEU A 82 -0.57 -3.50 4.86
CA LEU A 82 -0.41 -4.68 4.03
C LEU A 82 -1.22 -4.55 2.74
N GLY A 83 -0.55 -4.73 1.61
CA GLY A 83 -1.17 -4.89 0.30
C GLY A 83 -1.41 -6.36 -0.04
N ASN A 84 -1.87 -6.62 -1.26
CA ASN A 84 -2.14 -7.99 -1.70
C ASN A 84 -0.88 -8.79 -2.05
N HIS A 85 0.24 -8.14 -2.31
CA HIS A 85 1.52 -8.79 -2.61
C HIS A 85 2.37 -9.04 -1.36
N ASP A 86 2.16 -8.31 -0.28
CA ASP A 86 2.94 -8.41 0.96
C ASP A 86 2.11 -8.74 2.20
N MET A 87 0.90 -9.29 2.02
CA MET A 87 -0.04 -9.60 3.11
C MET A 87 0.40 -10.76 4.02
N TRP A 88 1.41 -11.54 3.67
CA TRP A 88 1.78 -12.76 4.42
C TRP A 88 2.96 -12.53 5.35
N THR A 89 2.80 -11.57 6.23
CA THR A 89 3.71 -11.30 7.35
C THR A 89 3.30 -12.08 8.62
N ARG A 90 4.29 -12.32 9.49
CA ARG A 90 4.12 -13.05 10.78
C ARG A 90 4.80 -12.35 11.95
N GLY A 91 5.31 -11.16 11.75
CA GLY A 91 5.99 -10.39 12.79
C GLY A 91 7.35 -9.85 12.37
N TYR A 92 7.99 -10.40 11.34
CA TYR A 92 9.32 -9.95 10.91
C TYR A 92 9.37 -8.42 10.70
N LEU A 93 8.37 -7.85 10.03
CA LEU A 93 8.34 -6.40 9.79
C LEU A 93 8.26 -5.61 11.10
N ALA A 94 7.45 -6.04 12.06
CA ALA A 94 7.33 -5.37 13.34
C ALA A 94 8.54 -5.63 14.24
N ASP A 95 8.96 -6.90 14.36
CA ASP A 95 9.98 -7.32 15.32
C ASP A 95 11.39 -6.90 14.91
N GLU A 96 11.71 -6.92 13.60
CA GLU A 96 13.05 -6.63 13.08
C GLU A 96 13.19 -5.19 12.57
N LEU A 97 12.10 -4.57 12.12
CA LEU A 97 12.15 -3.22 11.56
C LEU A 97 11.51 -2.15 12.46
N GLY A 98 10.84 -2.55 13.54
CA GLY A 98 10.17 -1.62 14.44
C GLY A 98 8.97 -0.89 13.86
N VAL A 99 8.37 -1.39 12.77
CA VAL A 99 7.24 -0.73 12.10
C VAL A 99 5.89 -1.16 12.68
N HIS A 100 4.90 -0.28 12.63
CA HIS A 100 3.51 -0.60 12.95
C HIS A 100 2.82 -1.25 11.73
N VAL A 101 2.44 -2.53 11.84
CA VAL A 101 1.82 -3.27 10.73
C VAL A 101 0.30 -3.22 10.80
N HIS A 102 -0.34 -2.82 9.69
CA HIS A 102 -1.80 -2.70 9.58
C HIS A 102 -2.35 -3.61 8.48
N SER A 103 -3.26 -4.51 8.84
CA SER A 103 -3.94 -5.43 7.91
C SER A 103 -5.27 -4.88 7.36
N ASP A 104 -5.81 -3.88 8.00
CA ASP A 104 -7.08 -3.24 7.69
C ASP A 104 -6.88 -1.72 7.63
N PRO A 105 -7.78 -0.97 6.98
CA PRO A 105 -7.65 0.48 6.92
C PRO A 105 -7.55 1.12 8.30
N LEU A 106 -6.65 2.08 8.44
CA LEU A 106 -6.35 2.81 9.66
C LEU A 106 -7.01 4.18 9.61
N ASP A 107 -7.68 4.53 10.68
CA ASP A 107 -8.22 5.86 10.94
C ASP A 107 -7.13 6.71 11.59
N ILE A 108 -6.76 7.82 11.00
CA ILE A 108 -5.76 8.74 11.54
C ILE A 108 -6.32 10.15 11.64
N GLU A 109 -5.86 10.89 12.65
CA GLU A 109 -6.16 12.30 12.81
C GLU A 109 -4.86 13.10 12.74
N TYR A 110 -4.83 14.15 11.89
CA TYR A 110 -3.69 15.03 11.76
C TYR A 110 -4.14 16.46 11.47
N GLY A 111 -3.65 17.42 12.25
CA GLY A 111 -4.00 18.83 12.09
C GLY A 111 -5.51 19.12 12.25
N GLY A 112 -6.22 18.34 13.06
CA GLY A 112 -7.68 18.44 13.23
C GLY A 112 -8.49 17.90 12.05
N ARG A 113 -7.85 17.20 11.12
CA ARG A 113 -8.48 16.52 9.99
C ARG A 113 -8.37 15.02 10.14
N ARG A 114 -9.39 14.30 9.68
CA ARG A 114 -9.51 12.84 9.80
C ARG A 114 -9.33 12.17 8.45
N TYR A 115 -8.45 11.17 8.38
CA TYR A 115 -8.14 10.42 7.16
C TYR A 115 -8.31 8.93 7.37
N LEU A 116 -8.85 8.23 6.36
CA LEU A 116 -8.86 6.77 6.29
C LEU A 116 -7.75 6.31 5.35
N VAL A 117 -6.81 5.52 5.87
CA VAL A 117 -5.61 5.09 5.15
C VAL A 117 -5.57 3.59 5.01
N GLY A 118 -5.29 3.07 3.83
CA GLY A 118 -5.12 1.63 3.60
C GLY A 118 -4.69 1.32 2.18
N HIS A 119 -4.36 0.05 1.91
CA HIS A 119 -3.92 -0.28 0.56
C HIS A 119 -5.05 -0.16 -0.48
N GLY A 120 -6.26 -0.60 -0.16
CA GLY A 120 -7.41 -0.45 -1.06
C GLY A 120 -7.88 -1.77 -1.70
N ASP A 121 -7.06 -2.80 -1.69
CA ASP A 121 -7.38 -4.09 -2.27
C ASP A 121 -8.61 -4.76 -1.63
N GLY A 122 -9.56 -5.18 -2.46
CA GLY A 122 -10.80 -5.82 -2.02
C GLY A 122 -11.81 -4.88 -1.35
N LEU A 123 -11.59 -3.57 -1.36
CA LEU A 123 -12.58 -2.56 -0.97
C LEU A 123 -13.54 -2.26 -2.13
N GLY A 124 -14.66 -1.59 -1.82
CA GLY A 124 -15.66 -1.17 -2.81
C GLY A 124 -16.47 -2.29 -3.43
N PRO A 125 -17.35 -1.95 -4.37
CA PRO A 125 -18.20 -2.90 -5.05
C PRO A 125 -17.44 -3.77 -6.06
N GLY A 126 -17.97 -4.95 -6.37
CA GLY A 126 -17.39 -5.83 -7.40
C GLY A 126 -16.34 -6.80 -6.88
N ASP A 127 -15.55 -7.29 -7.80
CA ASP A 127 -14.41 -8.22 -7.64
C ASP A 127 -14.62 -9.39 -6.65
N ARG A 128 -15.74 -10.08 -6.80
CA ARG A 128 -16.11 -11.22 -5.94
C ARG A 128 -15.05 -12.33 -5.97
N LYS A 129 -14.39 -12.52 -7.13
CA LYS A 129 -13.36 -13.54 -7.29
C LYS A 129 -12.13 -13.21 -6.47
N TYR A 130 -11.65 -11.98 -6.58
CA TYR A 130 -10.52 -11.51 -5.78
C TYR A 130 -10.83 -11.55 -4.27
N LYS A 131 -12.01 -11.07 -3.86
CA LYS A 131 -12.44 -11.13 -2.45
C LYS A 131 -12.48 -12.55 -1.89
N ALA A 132 -12.89 -13.53 -2.71
CA ALA A 132 -12.86 -14.95 -2.32
C ALA A 132 -11.41 -15.46 -2.22
N LEU A 133 -10.53 -15.09 -3.15
CA LEU A 133 -9.11 -15.43 -3.14
C LEU A 133 -8.39 -14.79 -1.95
N LYS A 134 -8.67 -13.54 -1.64
CA LYS A 134 -8.14 -12.84 -0.45
C LYS A 134 -8.54 -13.55 0.84
N ARG A 135 -9.78 -14.05 0.95
CA ARG A 135 -10.22 -14.86 2.12
C ARG A 135 -9.43 -16.17 2.21
N LEU A 136 -9.18 -16.84 1.09
CA LEU A 136 -8.36 -18.05 1.06
C LEU A 136 -6.92 -17.74 1.52
N PHE A 137 -6.32 -16.69 1.02
CA PHE A 137 -4.96 -16.28 1.37
C PHE A 137 -4.83 -15.82 2.83
N ARG A 138 -5.88 -15.23 3.40
CA ARG A 138 -5.94 -14.89 4.83
C ARG A 138 -6.26 -16.09 5.73
N ASN A 139 -6.67 -17.22 5.16
CA ASN A 139 -7.01 -18.42 5.95
C ASN A 139 -5.76 -19.02 6.61
N PRO A 140 -5.74 -19.20 7.95
CA PRO A 140 -4.59 -19.73 8.67
C PRO A 140 -4.16 -21.13 8.21
N ALA A 141 -5.12 -22.01 7.86
CA ALA A 141 -4.82 -23.37 7.39
C ALA A 141 -4.16 -23.34 6.00
N ALA A 142 -4.63 -22.48 5.08
CA ALA A 142 -4.01 -22.30 3.77
C ALA A 142 -2.58 -21.73 3.90
N ARG A 143 -2.39 -20.73 4.77
CA ARG A 143 -1.06 -20.19 5.09
C ARG A 143 -0.15 -21.24 5.72
N TRP A 144 -0.67 -22.05 6.62
CA TRP A 144 0.08 -23.16 7.23
C TRP A 144 0.51 -24.18 6.17
N ALA A 145 -0.38 -24.59 5.28
CA ALA A 145 -0.07 -25.55 4.20
C ALA A 145 0.98 -24.96 3.23
N PHE A 146 0.83 -23.70 2.82
CA PHE A 146 1.81 -23.03 1.97
C PHE A 146 3.20 -22.94 2.63
N ALA A 147 3.25 -22.68 3.93
CA ALA A 147 4.49 -22.64 4.70
C ALA A 147 5.24 -23.98 4.77
N ARG A 148 4.59 -25.12 4.44
CA ARG A 148 5.21 -26.45 4.37
C ARG A 148 5.86 -26.76 3.03
N LEU A 149 5.58 -25.96 2.01
CA LEU A 149 6.29 -26.07 0.74
C LEU A 149 7.74 -25.61 0.91
N HIS A 150 8.63 -26.26 0.16
CA HIS A 150 10.03 -25.80 0.15
C HIS A 150 10.10 -24.32 -0.26
N PRO A 151 10.81 -23.44 0.47
CA PRO A 151 10.78 -22.00 0.25
C PRO A 151 11.08 -21.57 -1.21
N ASN A 152 12.01 -22.21 -1.89
CA ASN A 152 12.33 -21.90 -3.28
C ASN A 152 11.15 -22.19 -4.23
N PHE A 153 10.42 -23.29 -4.00
CA PHE A 153 9.25 -23.64 -4.80
C PHE A 153 8.08 -22.69 -4.50
N ALA A 154 7.81 -22.47 -3.22
CA ALA A 154 6.74 -21.57 -2.77
C ALA A 154 6.98 -20.13 -3.27
N TYR A 155 8.22 -19.65 -3.19
CA TYR A 155 8.59 -18.33 -3.73
C TYR A 155 8.37 -18.26 -5.26
N ALA A 156 8.83 -19.26 -6.00
CA ALA A 156 8.66 -19.30 -7.47
C ALA A 156 7.18 -19.31 -7.87
N LEU A 157 6.35 -20.08 -7.14
CA LEU A 157 4.90 -20.13 -7.33
C LEU A 157 4.25 -18.77 -7.02
N GLY A 158 4.54 -18.20 -5.86
CA GLY A 158 4.00 -16.91 -5.43
C GLY A 158 4.39 -15.77 -6.38
N ALA A 159 5.67 -15.68 -6.74
CA ALA A 159 6.16 -14.68 -7.70
C ALA A 159 5.56 -14.86 -9.11
N ARG A 160 5.20 -16.09 -9.52
CA ARG A 160 4.46 -16.31 -10.76
C ARG A 160 3.02 -15.79 -10.66
N LEU A 161 2.31 -16.14 -9.58
CA LEU A 161 0.94 -15.68 -9.34
C LEU A 161 0.87 -14.14 -9.25
N SER A 162 1.87 -13.51 -8.63
CA SER A 162 2.01 -12.06 -8.57
C SER A 162 2.15 -11.45 -9.98
N ARG A 163 3.03 -12.01 -10.83
CA ARG A 163 3.19 -11.54 -12.22
C ARG A 163 1.90 -11.70 -13.04
N ASP A 164 1.23 -12.85 -12.90
CA ASP A 164 -0.02 -13.13 -13.63
C ASP A 164 -1.14 -12.17 -13.18
N SER A 165 -1.21 -11.85 -11.89
CA SER A 165 -2.14 -10.85 -11.34
C SER A 165 -1.90 -9.47 -11.93
N ARG A 166 -0.66 -8.97 -11.91
CA ARG A 166 -0.31 -7.66 -12.50
C ARG A 166 -0.59 -7.63 -14.01
N ALA A 167 -0.24 -8.69 -14.74
CA ALA A 167 -0.50 -8.75 -16.18
C ALA A 167 -1.99 -8.69 -16.52
N SER A 168 -2.85 -9.28 -15.68
CA SER A 168 -4.30 -9.26 -15.88
C SER A 168 -4.95 -7.92 -15.49
N GLY A 169 -4.33 -7.15 -14.60
CA GLY A 169 -4.79 -5.84 -14.14
C GLY A 169 -4.28 -4.66 -14.98
N ALA A 170 -3.13 -4.82 -15.64
CA ALA A 170 -2.36 -3.72 -16.22
C ALA A 170 -3.13 -2.80 -17.18
N GLU A 171 -4.03 -3.33 -18.01
CA GLU A 171 -4.83 -2.50 -18.93
C GLU A 171 -5.90 -1.69 -18.19
N ALA A 172 -6.56 -2.29 -17.20
CA ALA A 172 -7.58 -1.63 -16.39
C ALA A 172 -6.96 -0.59 -15.43
N GLU A 173 -5.75 -0.88 -14.94
CA GLU A 173 -5.02 -0.01 -14.04
C GLU A 173 -4.41 1.21 -14.75
N ALA A 174 -4.08 1.11 -16.03
CA ALA A 174 -3.41 2.16 -16.80
C ALA A 174 -4.33 3.32 -17.20
N GLN A 175 -5.65 3.15 -17.18
CA GLN A 175 -6.60 4.15 -17.69
C GLN A 175 -7.58 4.63 -16.63
N TYR A 176 -7.77 5.95 -16.58
CA TYR A 176 -8.81 6.58 -15.81
C TYR A 176 -10.08 6.71 -16.65
N HIS A 177 -11.16 6.09 -16.18
CA HIS A 177 -12.46 6.10 -16.86
C HIS A 177 -13.51 7.01 -16.19
N GLY A 178 -13.03 8.00 -15.44
CA GLY A 178 -13.89 8.88 -14.65
C GLY A 178 -14.20 8.31 -13.26
N PRO A 179 -14.76 9.14 -12.34
CA PRO A 179 -15.04 8.72 -10.96
C PRO A 179 -15.94 7.49 -10.88
N GLU A 180 -16.92 7.38 -11.78
CA GLU A 180 -17.87 6.26 -11.81
C GLU A 180 -17.22 4.92 -12.26
N GLY A 181 -16.05 4.97 -12.86
CA GLY A 181 -15.23 3.79 -13.18
C GLY A 181 -14.32 3.34 -12.04
N GLU A 182 -14.15 4.16 -10.99
CA GLU A 182 -13.22 3.92 -9.90
C GLU A 182 -13.90 3.26 -8.69
N TRP A 183 -13.63 1.96 -8.46
CA TRP A 183 -14.26 1.22 -7.35
C TRP A 183 -13.89 1.76 -5.96
N LEU A 184 -12.68 2.32 -5.79
CA LEU A 184 -12.27 2.95 -4.53
C LEU A 184 -13.02 4.27 -4.30
N PHE A 185 -13.32 5.03 -5.35
CA PHE A 185 -14.18 6.20 -5.26
C PHE A 185 -15.59 5.83 -4.75
N HIS A 186 -16.18 4.75 -5.29
CA HIS A 186 -17.44 4.24 -4.78
C HIS A 186 -17.36 3.80 -3.32
N HIS A 187 -16.26 3.15 -2.92
CA HIS A 187 -16.04 2.79 -1.52
C HIS A 187 -16.01 4.02 -0.61
N CYS A 188 -15.29 5.08 -1.01
CA CYS A 188 -15.26 6.33 -0.25
C CYS A 188 -16.65 6.93 -0.09
N ARG A 189 -17.44 6.97 -1.18
CA ARG A 189 -18.84 7.44 -1.15
C ARG A 189 -19.71 6.58 -0.23
N GLU A 190 -19.60 5.25 -0.30
CA GLU A 190 -20.31 4.34 0.60
C GLU A 190 -19.98 4.56 2.08
N VAL A 191 -18.74 4.92 2.41
CA VAL A 191 -18.32 5.27 3.77
C VAL A 191 -19.00 6.55 4.23
N LEU A 192 -19.02 7.59 3.40
CA LEU A 192 -19.71 8.85 3.70
C LEU A 192 -21.23 8.64 3.85
N ASP A 193 -21.84 7.82 2.99
CA ASP A 193 -23.26 7.50 3.01
C ASP A 193 -23.69 6.73 4.28
N ARG A 194 -22.78 5.97 4.88
CA ARG A 194 -23.00 5.31 6.19
C ARG A 194 -22.96 6.27 7.38
N GLY A 195 -22.69 7.52 7.14
CA GLY A 195 -22.67 8.53 8.19
C GLY A 195 -21.29 8.88 8.72
N GLU A 196 -20.24 8.20 8.29
CA GLU A 196 -18.87 8.53 8.67
C GLU A 196 -18.42 9.85 8.02
N ALA A 197 -17.47 10.54 8.66
CA ALA A 197 -16.94 11.80 8.16
C ALA A 197 -15.42 11.71 8.14
N TYR A 198 -14.85 11.86 6.93
CA TYR A 198 -13.40 11.94 6.69
C TYR A 198 -13.12 13.16 5.84
N ASP A 199 -12.03 13.85 6.12
CA ASP A 199 -11.50 14.93 5.27
C ASP A 199 -10.80 14.35 4.04
N GLY A 200 -10.27 13.12 4.14
CA GLY A 200 -9.67 12.43 3.02
C GLY A 200 -9.56 10.91 3.19
N PHE A 201 -9.50 10.24 2.06
CA PHE A 201 -9.22 8.82 1.92
C PHE A 201 -7.90 8.68 1.17
N ILE A 202 -6.93 7.95 1.72
CA ILE A 202 -5.59 7.79 1.14
C ILE A 202 -5.37 6.30 0.88
N PHE A 203 -5.31 5.92 -0.40
CA PHE A 203 -5.17 4.54 -0.83
C PHE A 203 -4.04 4.35 -1.84
N GLY A 204 -3.57 3.11 -2.00
CA GLY A 204 -2.71 2.61 -3.08
C GLY A 204 -3.49 1.74 -4.06
N HIS A 205 -2.88 0.62 -4.47
CA HIS A 205 -3.45 -0.49 -5.24
C HIS A 205 -3.88 -0.17 -6.68
N ARG A 206 -4.30 1.06 -6.95
CA ARG A 206 -4.80 1.48 -8.27
C ARG A 206 -3.67 1.81 -9.23
N HIS A 207 -2.45 2.00 -8.74
CA HIS A 207 -1.26 2.42 -9.47
C HIS A 207 -1.36 3.77 -10.19
N LEU A 208 -2.55 4.34 -10.27
CA LEU A 208 -2.79 5.62 -10.93
C LEU A 208 -2.88 6.73 -9.88
N PRO A 209 -2.05 7.79 -9.98
CA PRO A 209 -2.15 8.91 -9.06
C PRO A 209 -3.46 9.66 -9.30
N LEU A 210 -4.33 9.68 -8.29
CA LEU A 210 -5.64 10.31 -8.36
C LEU A 210 -5.84 11.26 -7.19
N ASP A 211 -6.56 12.35 -7.44
CA ASP A 211 -7.01 13.31 -6.45
C ASP A 211 -8.41 13.76 -6.86
N LEU A 212 -9.43 13.17 -6.25
CA LEU A 212 -10.82 13.33 -6.63
C LEU A 212 -11.65 13.82 -5.46
N GLU A 213 -12.52 14.78 -5.72
CA GLU A 213 -13.56 15.18 -4.77
C GLU A 213 -14.64 14.08 -4.68
N VAL A 214 -15.01 13.70 -3.46
CA VAL A 214 -16.04 12.70 -3.17
C VAL A 214 -17.15 13.37 -2.37
N VAL A 215 -18.37 13.26 -2.87
CA VAL A 215 -19.55 13.80 -2.19
C VAL A 215 -20.52 12.63 -1.88
N SER A 216 -21.08 12.63 -0.66
CA SER A 216 -22.11 11.67 -0.27
C SER A 216 -23.36 11.77 -1.17
N SER A 217 -24.13 10.72 -1.28
CA SER A 217 -25.32 10.66 -2.15
C SER A 217 -26.39 11.70 -1.79
N ASP A 218 -26.43 12.12 -0.53
CA ASP A 218 -27.33 13.17 -0.04
C ASP A 218 -26.75 14.60 -0.17
N GLY A 219 -25.51 14.72 -0.65
CA GLY A 219 -24.80 15.99 -0.81
C GLY A 219 -24.35 16.67 0.49
N GLN A 220 -24.51 16.03 1.66
CA GLN A 220 -24.25 16.63 2.96
C GLN A 220 -22.79 16.54 3.40
N LYS A 221 -22.04 15.57 2.88
CA LYS A 221 -20.65 15.33 3.23
C LYS A 221 -19.76 15.40 2.01
N GLN A 222 -18.63 16.05 2.17
CA GLN A 222 -17.61 16.23 1.16
C GLN A 222 -16.26 15.76 1.70
N SER A 223 -15.50 15.08 0.87
CA SER A 223 -14.18 14.53 1.19
C SER A 223 -13.31 14.48 -0.07
N ARG A 224 -12.06 14.02 0.06
CA ARG A 224 -11.16 13.78 -1.07
C ARG A 224 -10.71 12.32 -1.09
N TYR A 225 -10.70 11.72 -2.27
CA TYR A 225 -10.03 10.45 -2.52
C TYR A 225 -8.70 10.69 -3.19
N LEU A 226 -7.62 10.35 -2.49
CA LEU A 226 -6.25 10.41 -3.00
C LEU A 226 -5.73 8.98 -3.19
N ASN A 227 -5.23 8.68 -4.39
CA ASN A 227 -4.46 7.47 -4.62
C ASN A 227 -2.99 7.83 -4.76
N CYS A 228 -2.14 7.15 -4.00
CA CYS A 228 -0.69 7.41 -4.00
C CYS A 228 -0.03 7.19 -5.37
N GLY A 229 -0.72 6.52 -6.31
CA GLY A 229 -0.10 6.08 -7.55
C GLY A 229 0.90 4.94 -7.31
N ASP A 230 1.95 4.89 -8.11
CA ASP A 230 2.99 3.88 -8.02
C ASP A 230 4.41 4.48 -8.11
N TRP A 231 5.41 3.64 -7.81
CA TRP A 231 6.82 3.95 -8.02
C TRP A 231 7.41 3.25 -9.26
N LEU A 232 6.60 2.46 -9.98
CA LEU A 232 7.01 1.84 -11.25
C LEU A 232 7.10 2.89 -12.38
N HIS A 233 6.07 3.74 -12.46
CA HIS A 233 5.89 4.66 -13.59
C HIS A 233 5.75 6.12 -13.15
N HIS A 234 5.03 6.40 -12.06
CA HIS A 234 4.61 7.73 -11.68
C HIS A 234 5.54 8.40 -10.66
N ARG A 235 6.09 7.64 -9.71
CA ARG A 235 6.90 8.13 -8.59
C ARG A 235 6.17 9.19 -7.78
N THR A 236 4.93 8.87 -7.42
CA THR A 236 4.05 9.77 -6.70
C THR A 236 3.88 9.32 -5.25
N TYR A 237 3.55 10.28 -4.41
CA TYR A 237 3.28 10.07 -2.99
C TYR A 237 2.28 11.13 -2.50
N VAL A 238 1.59 10.86 -1.41
CA VAL A 238 0.76 11.84 -0.73
C VAL A 238 1.51 12.40 0.47
N LYS A 239 1.41 13.70 0.67
CA LYS A 239 1.90 14.43 1.85
C LYS A 239 0.71 15.07 2.53
N VAL A 240 0.61 14.89 3.85
CA VAL A 240 -0.38 15.59 4.68
C VAL A 240 0.35 16.54 5.63
N ASP A 241 0.02 17.81 5.56
CA ASP A 241 0.57 18.85 6.42
C ASP A 241 -0.54 19.79 6.96
N ALA A 242 -0.17 20.93 7.51
CA ALA A 242 -1.12 21.89 8.08
C ALA A 242 -2.15 22.41 7.04
N GLU A 243 -1.79 22.42 5.76
CA GLU A 243 -2.67 22.89 4.68
C GLU A 243 -3.63 21.77 4.21
N GLY A 244 -3.29 20.52 4.45
CA GLY A 244 -4.09 19.34 4.09
C GLY A 244 -3.31 18.25 3.37
N ALA A 245 -4.04 17.41 2.62
CA ALA A 245 -3.45 16.33 1.86
C ALA A 245 -3.12 16.78 0.42
N HIS A 246 -1.93 16.49 -0.05
CA HIS A 246 -1.41 16.88 -1.37
C HIS A 246 -0.77 15.68 -2.07
N LEU A 247 -1.19 15.43 -3.31
CA LEU A 247 -0.55 14.47 -4.19
C LEU A 247 0.68 15.12 -4.83
N ASN A 248 1.84 14.50 -4.67
CA ASN A 248 3.13 15.03 -5.12
C ASN A 248 3.84 14.02 -6.03
N ARG A 249 4.81 14.51 -6.80
CA ARG A 249 5.70 13.69 -7.61
C ARG A 249 7.16 13.93 -7.20
N TRP A 250 7.90 12.82 -7.12
CA TRP A 250 9.33 12.80 -6.81
C TRP A 250 10.20 12.93 -8.06
#